data_33e861ce26e623a474a10a15c4582715
#
_entry.id   33e861ce26e623a474a10a15c4582715
#
_cell.length_a   1.000
_cell.length_b   1.000
_cell.length_c   1.000
_cell.angle_alpha   90.00
_cell.angle_beta   90.00
_cell.angle_gamma   90.00
#
_symmetry.space_group_name_H-M   'P 1'
#
loop_
_entity.id
_entity.type
_entity.pdbx_description
1 polymer ?
#
loop_
_entity_poly.entity_id
_entity_poly.type
_entity_poly.pdbx_seq_one_letter_code
_entity_poly.pdbx_strand_id
1 'polypeptide(L)'
;MDPTPNTPKRVGKALRFRLGVIGALSMSAMFWLAEAGDLAHHRGLVTGLMLAMGCLWATGLWLVRRVGPSAGTRGVLPMVLFVAVALRIFALGAEPNLSDDVWRYVWEGGLVAEGKSPYAQAPDAPALAPERAAWPEVFEAMNNTDVSAAYPPVTQAAAAAVVALSGGPTEAESARLGLRIFFSLADLLVLLPLGVLLRRRGLSDALLITWAWCPLVVLEFAASAHFDSLGVLLMFSAIALLEPRPSGSPARSLAPRLRSGLGLTALGAAFLVKFLPLLAFPFLLRRSTLRHSAQLAAMLGLILALGLLPVLLLEGGFTGIFDGLASYGLRWQSWNLMHRFVEPLFTVFGDRDNTWTDPRKLSKLFTGGLAGLWILRLFLRNETPLRATGLALCAFLLVSPTLHPWYLAWIIPFLAFHHGRAWVFLVVASPLLYWPLTSWQIDGQWIEPGWLWPAVALPFYALFVLDALRLRQARLGRDAS
;
A
#
# COMPACT_ATOMS: atom_id res chain seq x y z
N MET A 1 4.94 -30.98 -39.83
CA MET A 1 3.57 -30.62 -39.39
C MET A 1 3.52 -29.12 -39.18
N ASP A 2 2.85 -28.40 -40.08
CA ASP A 2 2.72 -26.95 -40.04
C ASP A 2 1.96 -26.51 -38.78
N PRO A 3 2.44 -25.53 -38.00
CA PRO A 3 1.70 -25.04 -36.85
C PRO A 3 0.44 -24.34 -37.35
N THR A 4 -0.70 -24.98 -37.15
CA THR A 4 -2.00 -24.47 -37.60
C THR A 4 -2.22 -23.02 -37.13
N PRO A 5 -2.69 -22.09 -37.99
CA PRO A 5 -2.87 -20.66 -37.70
C PRO A 5 -3.88 -20.32 -36.57
N ASN A 6 -4.48 -21.32 -35.95
CA ASN A 6 -5.53 -21.18 -34.93
C ASN A 6 -5.04 -21.21 -33.48
N THR A 7 -3.76 -21.51 -33.22
CA THR A 7 -3.24 -21.73 -31.87
C THR A 7 -3.36 -20.50 -30.95
N PRO A 8 -3.00 -19.26 -31.40
CA PRO A 8 -3.11 -18.07 -30.54
C PRO A 8 -4.54 -17.69 -30.16
N LYS A 9 -5.52 -17.87 -31.07
CA LYS A 9 -6.93 -17.56 -30.81
C LYS A 9 -7.54 -18.55 -29.81
N ARG A 10 -7.18 -19.84 -29.88
CA ARG A 10 -7.64 -20.87 -28.93
C ARG A 10 -7.09 -20.63 -27.52
N VAL A 11 -5.79 -20.29 -27.41
CA VAL A 11 -5.16 -19.96 -26.13
C VAL A 11 -5.83 -18.74 -25.49
N GLY A 12 -6.12 -17.68 -26.27
CA GLY A 12 -6.81 -16.50 -25.75
C GLY A 12 -8.24 -16.76 -25.30
N LYS A 13 -8.97 -17.63 -26.01
CA LYS A 13 -10.35 -18.03 -25.59
C LYS A 13 -10.30 -18.82 -24.28
N ALA A 14 -9.38 -19.76 -24.14
CA ALA A 14 -9.22 -20.56 -22.93
C ALA A 14 -8.79 -19.67 -21.73
N LEU A 15 -7.89 -18.68 -21.93
CA LEU A 15 -7.51 -17.75 -20.90
C LEU A 15 -8.72 -16.92 -20.43
N ARG A 16 -9.48 -16.32 -21.36
CA ARG A 16 -10.68 -15.54 -21.03
C ARG A 16 -11.69 -16.35 -20.23
N PHE A 17 -11.96 -17.59 -20.65
CA PHE A 17 -12.88 -18.48 -19.92
C PHE A 17 -12.40 -18.72 -18.49
N ARG A 18 -11.12 -19.11 -18.30
CA ARG A 18 -10.55 -19.38 -16.97
C ARG A 18 -10.57 -18.15 -16.08
N LEU A 19 -10.20 -16.97 -16.62
CA LEU A 19 -10.26 -15.72 -15.87
C LEU A 19 -11.72 -15.32 -15.57
N GLY A 20 -12.68 -15.60 -16.47
CA GLY A 20 -14.10 -15.40 -16.21
C GLY A 20 -14.59 -16.21 -15.02
N VAL A 21 -14.20 -17.50 -14.95
CA VAL A 21 -14.53 -18.36 -13.80
C VAL A 21 -13.89 -17.83 -12.50
N ILE A 22 -12.59 -17.46 -12.54
CA ILE A 22 -11.91 -16.87 -11.38
C ILE A 22 -12.60 -15.58 -10.93
N GLY A 23 -12.96 -14.68 -11.86
CA GLY A 23 -13.66 -13.45 -11.55
C GLY A 23 -15.03 -13.69 -10.93
N ALA A 24 -15.82 -14.64 -11.49
CA ALA A 24 -17.13 -14.98 -10.95
C ALA A 24 -17.04 -15.56 -9.54
N LEU A 25 -16.10 -16.47 -9.29
CA LEU A 25 -15.87 -17.05 -7.96
C LEU A 25 -15.39 -15.98 -6.96
N SER A 26 -14.52 -15.05 -7.39
CA SER A 26 -14.06 -13.96 -6.53
C SER A 26 -15.20 -12.98 -6.20
N MET A 27 -16.06 -12.65 -7.18
CA MET A 27 -17.24 -11.82 -6.94
C MET A 27 -18.22 -12.49 -5.98
N SER A 28 -18.48 -13.80 -6.16
CA SER A 28 -19.33 -14.57 -5.24
C SER A 28 -18.76 -14.60 -3.82
N ALA A 29 -17.46 -14.83 -3.67
CA ALA A 29 -16.81 -14.83 -2.35
C ALA A 29 -16.86 -13.45 -1.69
N MET A 30 -16.66 -12.36 -2.46
CA MET A 30 -16.77 -11.00 -1.95
C MET A 30 -18.21 -10.62 -1.55
N PHE A 31 -19.20 -11.09 -2.33
CA PHE A 31 -20.60 -10.94 -1.95
C PHE A 31 -20.91 -11.62 -0.62
N TRP A 32 -20.50 -12.88 -0.43
CA TRP A 32 -20.69 -13.58 0.84
C TRP A 32 -19.93 -12.96 2.00
N LEU A 33 -18.76 -12.35 1.72
CA LEU A 33 -18.02 -11.58 2.73
C LEU A 33 -18.80 -10.32 3.14
N ALA A 34 -19.42 -9.63 2.19
CA ALA A 34 -20.26 -8.47 2.46
C ALA A 34 -21.51 -8.82 3.28
N GLU A 35 -22.12 -9.97 3.03
CA GLU A 35 -23.29 -10.47 3.76
C GLU A 35 -22.95 -11.06 5.14
N ALA A 36 -21.67 -11.23 5.46
CA ALA A 36 -21.26 -11.81 6.75
C ALA A 36 -21.55 -10.89 7.96
N GLY A 37 -21.88 -9.61 7.73
CA GLY A 37 -22.12 -8.64 8.79
C GLY A 37 -20.83 -8.28 9.52
N ASP A 38 -20.77 -8.55 10.81
CA ASP A 38 -19.59 -8.25 11.64
C ASP A 38 -18.39 -9.13 11.27
N LEU A 39 -17.46 -8.54 10.48
CA LEU A 39 -16.29 -9.26 9.96
C LEU A 39 -15.32 -9.68 11.08
N ALA A 40 -15.21 -8.89 12.16
CA ALA A 40 -14.32 -9.20 13.27
C ALA A 40 -14.80 -10.46 14.03
N HIS A 41 -16.09 -10.55 14.33
CA HIS A 41 -16.67 -11.72 14.99
C HIS A 41 -16.70 -12.96 14.08
N HIS A 42 -16.79 -12.78 12.77
CA HIS A 42 -16.76 -13.87 11.79
C HIS A 42 -15.35 -14.12 11.20
N ARG A 43 -14.29 -13.80 11.96
CA ARG A 43 -12.88 -13.86 11.51
C ARG A 43 -12.48 -15.15 10.79
N GLY A 44 -13.00 -16.31 11.19
CA GLY A 44 -12.71 -17.60 10.54
C GLY A 44 -13.26 -17.67 9.12
N LEU A 45 -14.51 -17.26 8.91
CA LEU A 45 -15.16 -17.18 7.59
C LEU A 45 -14.45 -16.16 6.72
N VAL A 46 -14.19 -14.96 7.25
CA VAL A 46 -13.50 -13.87 6.54
C VAL A 46 -12.11 -14.33 6.09
N THR A 47 -11.33 -14.92 7.00
CA THR A 47 -10.01 -15.47 6.67
C THR A 47 -10.10 -16.52 5.58
N GLY A 48 -11.05 -17.47 5.67
CA GLY A 48 -11.26 -18.53 4.68
C GLY A 48 -11.61 -17.97 3.30
N LEU A 49 -12.57 -17.05 3.21
CA LEU A 49 -12.99 -16.42 1.95
C LEU A 49 -11.84 -15.59 1.35
N MET A 50 -11.13 -14.82 2.15
CA MET A 50 -10.01 -14.01 1.70
C MET A 50 -8.83 -14.85 1.21
N LEU A 51 -8.50 -15.96 1.90
CA LEU A 51 -7.49 -16.93 1.44
C LEU A 51 -7.89 -17.57 0.12
N ALA A 52 -9.17 -17.99 -0.03
CA ALA A 52 -9.67 -18.54 -1.27
C ALA A 52 -9.58 -17.54 -2.43
N MET A 53 -10.02 -16.30 -2.22
CA MET A 53 -9.86 -15.21 -3.21
C MET A 53 -8.40 -14.92 -3.52
N GLY A 54 -7.52 -14.94 -2.52
CA GLY A 54 -6.07 -14.79 -2.69
C GLY A 54 -5.47 -15.88 -3.58
N CYS A 55 -5.87 -17.15 -3.38
CA CYS A 55 -5.46 -18.27 -4.24
C CYS A 55 -6.00 -18.13 -5.67
N LEU A 56 -7.25 -17.71 -5.84
CA LEU A 56 -7.84 -17.41 -7.14
C LEU A 56 -7.08 -16.30 -7.85
N TRP A 57 -6.80 -15.21 -7.17
CA TRP A 57 -6.00 -14.09 -7.68
C TRP A 57 -4.59 -14.52 -8.10
N ALA A 58 -3.87 -15.26 -7.26
CA ALA A 58 -2.53 -15.76 -7.57
C ALA A 58 -2.56 -16.71 -8.78
N THR A 59 -3.59 -17.56 -8.89
CA THR A 59 -3.81 -18.43 -10.04
C THR A 59 -4.07 -17.62 -11.33
N GLY A 60 -4.93 -16.59 -11.26
CA GLY A 60 -5.19 -15.70 -12.38
C GLY A 60 -3.93 -14.97 -12.85
N LEU A 61 -3.13 -14.44 -11.90
CA LEU A 61 -1.86 -13.80 -12.19
C LEU A 61 -0.87 -14.77 -12.85
N TRP A 62 -0.78 -16.00 -12.37
CA TRP A 62 0.06 -17.04 -12.96
C TRP A 62 -0.37 -17.41 -14.38
N LEU A 63 -1.69 -17.56 -14.64
CA LEU A 63 -2.23 -17.81 -15.98
C LEU A 63 -1.87 -16.70 -16.96
N VAL A 64 -2.06 -15.42 -16.57
CA VAL A 64 -1.73 -14.27 -17.42
C VAL A 64 -0.23 -14.23 -17.75
N ARG A 65 0.63 -14.49 -16.77
CA ARG A 65 2.07 -14.54 -16.97
C ARG A 65 2.53 -15.65 -17.91
N ARG A 66 1.90 -16.83 -17.85
CA ARG A 66 2.22 -17.97 -18.73
C ARG A 66 1.90 -17.69 -20.19
N VAL A 67 0.82 -16.97 -20.45
CA VAL A 67 0.39 -16.67 -21.83
C VAL A 67 1.26 -15.55 -22.44
N GLY A 68 1.82 -14.67 -21.60
CA GLY A 68 2.67 -13.56 -22.04
C GLY A 68 1.90 -12.48 -22.83
N PRO A 69 2.62 -11.54 -23.50
CA PRO A 69 2.02 -10.41 -24.22
C PRO A 69 1.40 -10.76 -25.57
N SER A 70 1.28 -12.04 -25.90
CA SER A 70 0.75 -12.53 -27.18
C SER A 70 -0.70 -12.09 -27.44
N ALA A 71 -1.17 -12.31 -28.67
CA ALA A 71 -2.55 -12.02 -29.11
C ALA A 71 -3.65 -12.66 -28.22
N GLY A 72 -3.29 -13.62 -27.36
CA GLY A 72 -4.19 -14.28 -26.41
C GLY A 72 -4.78 -13.40 -25.31
N THR A 73 -4.18 -12.26 -25.01
CA THR A 73 -4.64 -11.32 -23.97
C THR A 73 -5.58 -10.22 -24.46
N ARG A 74 -5.77 -10.10 -25.80
CA ARG A 74 -6.72 -9.14 -26.36
C ARG A 74 -8.15 -9.46 -25.89
N GLY A 75 -8.88 -8.44 -25.46
CA GLY A 75 -10.26 -8.58 -24.94
C GLY A 75 -10.37 -9.06 -23.48
N VAL A 76 -9.24 -9.23 -22.76
CA VAL A 76 -9.25 -9.51 -21.31
C VAL A 76 -9.50 -8.24 -20.50
N LEU A 77 -9.02 -7.07 -20.97
CA LEU A 77 -9.11 -5.81 -20.24
C LEU A 77 -10.52 -5.41 -19.80
N PRO A 78 -11.57 -5.46 -20.67
CA PRO A 78 -12.93 -5.12 -20.24
C PRO A 78 -13.41 -5.99 -19.08
N MET A 79 -13.11 -7.29 -19.12
CA MET A 79 -13.45 -8.22 -18.05
C MET A 79 -12.68 -7.90 -16.75
N VAL A 80 -11.38 -7.57 -16.86
CA VAL A 80 -10.58 -7.17 -15.69
C VAL A 80 -11.18 -5.94 -15.02
N LEU A 81 -11.57 -4.93 -15.80
CA LEU A 81 -12.19 -3.71 -15.30
C LEU A 81 -13.59 -3.96 -14.72
N PHE A 82 -14.40 -4.75 -15.38
CA PHE A 82 -15.75 -5.10 -14.89
C PHE A 82 -15.68 -5.79 -13.52
N VAL A 83 -14.87 -6.84 -13.39
CA VAL A 83 -14.69 -7.55 -12.12
C VAL A 83 -14.08 -6.64 -11.04
N ALA A 84 -13.12 -5.78 -11.41
CA ALA A 84 -12.53 -4.81 -10.48
C ALA A 84 -13.60 -3.90 -9.85
N VAL A 85 -14.48 -3.33 -10.67
CA VAL A 85 -15.57 -2.46 -10.20
C VAL A 85 -16.57 -3.26 -9.37
N ALA A 86 -17.00 -4.44 -9.84
CA ALA A 86 -17.95 -5.29 -9.13
C ALA A 86 -17.44 -5.69 -7.73
N LEU A 87 -16.16 -6.06 -7.61
CA LEU A 87 -15.55 -6.39 -6.31
C LEU A 87 -15.62 -5.22 -5.33
N ARG A 88 -15.38 -3.96 -5.79
CA ARG A 88 -15.48 -2.76 -4.93
C ARG A 88 -16.90 -2.48 -4.52
N ILE A 89 -17.87 -2.62 -5.45
CA ILE A 89 -19.29 -2.45 -5.15
C ILE A 89 -19.73 -3.43 -4.05
N PHE A 90 -19.36 -4.71 -4.16
CA PHE A 90 -19.67 -5.68 -3.10
C PHE A 90 -18.95 -5.34 -1.79
N ALA A 91 -17.66 -4.99 -1.84
CA ALA A 91 -16.91 -4.63 -0.63
C ALA A 91 -17.45 -3.37 0.07
N LEU A 92 -18.03 -2.41 -0.66
CA LEU A 92 -18.74 -1.27 -0.08
C LEU A 92 -19.98 -1.69 0.73
N GLY A 93 -20.55 -2.87 0.46
CA GLY A 93 -21.63 -3.44 1.26
C GLY A 93 -21.16 -4.11 2.55
N ALA A 94 -19.85 -4.40 2.70
CA ALA A 94 -19.32 -5.04 3.89
C ALA A 94 -19.28 -4.09 5.09
N GLU A 95 -19.46 -4.62 6.29
CA GLU A 95 -19.22 -3.88 7.53
C GLU A 95 -17.71 -3.62 7.71
N PRO A 96 -17.25 -2.36 7.81
CA PRO A 96 -15.82 -2.03 7.83
C PRO A 96 -15.20 -2.13 9.24
N ASN A 97 -15.32 -3.26 9.88
CA ASN A 97 -14.88 -3.47 11.25
C ASN A 97 -13.63 -4.38 11.41
N LEU A 98 -12.85 -4.58 10.35
CA LEU A 98 -11.52 -5.18 10.44
C LEU A 98 -10.43 -4.16 10.84
N SER A 99 -10.72 -2.87 10.71
CA SER A 99 -9.91 -1.75 11.17
C SER A 99 -10.83 -0.59 11.54
N ASP A 100 -10.54 0.07 12.63
CA ASP A 100 -11.24 1.24 13.15
C ASP A 100 -10.59 2.57 12.72
N ASP A 101 -9.53 2.52 11.91
CA ASP A 101 -8.79 3.70 11.45
C ASP A 101 -9.67 4.72 10.71
N VAL A 102 -10.73 4.29 10.04
CA VAL A 102 -11.65 5.17 9.31
C VAL A 102 -12.28 6.22 10.23
N TRP A 103 -12.53 5.89 11.49
CA TRP A 103 -13.08 6.82 12.47
C TRP A 103 -12.10 7.93 12.83
N ARG A 104 -10.79 7.61 12.86
CA ARG A 104 -9.76 8.64 12.98
C ARG A 104 -9.78 9.61 11.81
N TYR A 105 -10.00 9.13 10.58
CA TYR A 105 -10.07 9.99 9.40
C TYR A 105 -11.30 10.88 9.43
N VAL A 106 -12.43 10.40 9.96
CA VAL A 106 -13.63 11.23 10.18
C VAL A 106 -13.36 12.30 11.23
N TRP A 107 -12.77 11.92 12.38
CA TRP A 107 -12.42 12.84 13.46
C TRP A 107 -11.42 13.91 13.01
N GLU A 108 -10.27 13.48 12.50
CA GLU A 108 -9.19 14.38 12.08
C GLU A 108 -9.64 15.27 10.91
N GLY A 109 -10.37 14.70 9.96
CA GLY A 109 -10.99 15.45 8.85
C GLY A 109 -12.01 16.48 9.32
N GLY A 110 -12.80 16.15 10.33
CA GLY A 110 -13.74 17.07 10.98
C GLY A 110 -13.04 18.26 11.63
N LEU A 111 -11.97 18.01 12.40
CA LEU A 111 -11.16 19.08 13.00
C LEU A 111 -10.60 20.02 11.93
N VAL A 112 -10.01 19.48 10.87
CA VAL A 112 -9.47 20.29 9.78
C VAL A 112 -10.56 21.07 9.05
N ALA A 113 -11.72 20.49 8.82
CA ALA A 113 -12.87 21.18 8.20
C ALA A 113 -13.37 22.36 9.05
N GLU A 114 -13.25 22.28 10.38
CA GLU A 114 -13.53 23.37 11.30
C GLU A 114 -12.37 24.37 11.48
N GLY A 115 -11.27 24.19 10.74
CA GLY A 115 -10.08 25.05 10.84
C GLY A 115 -9.19 24.77 12.05
N LYS A 116 -9.38 23.62 12.72
CA LYS A 116 -8.60 23.19 13.88
C LYS A 116 -7.44 22.27 13.44
N SER A 117 -6.35 22.31 14.20
CA SER A 117 -5.20 21.44 13.96
C SER A 117 -5.45 20.04 14.54
N PRO A 118 -5.36 18.97 13.73
CA PRO A 118 -5.44 17.60 14.25
C PRO A 118 -4.13 17.16 14.94
N TYR A 119 -3.08 17.99 14.85
CA TYR A 119 -1.75 17.71 15.40
C TYR A 119 -1.51 18.33 16.79
N ALA A 120 -2.30 19.34 17.16
CA ALA A 120 -2.08 20.10 18.39
C ALA A 120 -2.38 19.28 19.65
N GLN A 121 -3.43 18.48 19.60
CA GLN A 121 -3.97 17.79 20.77
C GLN A 121 -4.36 16.35 20.40
N ALA A 122 -4.24 15.44 21.37
CA ALA A 122 -4.83 14.12 21.29
C ALA A 122 -6.37 14.22 21.40
N PRO A 123 -7.15 13.34 20.75
CA PRO A 123 -8.61 13.36 20.80
C PRO A 123 -9.23 13.38 22.21
N ASP A 124 -8.57 12.75 23.18
CA ASP A 124 -9.03 12.70 24.58
C ASP A 124 -8.62 13.91 25.42
N ALA A 125 -7.83 14.84 24.87
CA ALA A 125 -7.37 16.03 25.56
C ALA A 125 -8.57 16.90 26.04
N PRO A 126 -8.47 17.56 27.22
CA PRO A 126 -9.54 18.42 27.74
C PRO A 126 -9.97 19.52 26.77
N ALA A 127 -9.03 20.03 25.97
CA ALA A 127 -9.30 21.09 24.99
C ALA A 127 -10.27 20.67 23.88
N LEU A 128 -10.41 19.37 23.59
CA LEU A 128 -11.32 18.80 22.58
C LEU A 128 -12.61 18.22 23.20
N ALA A 129 -12.94 18.59 24.43
CA ALA A 129 -14.20 18.16 25.07
C ALA A 129 -15.46 18.61 24.30
N PRO A 130 -15.52 19.84 23.71
CA PRO A 130 -16.66 20.23 22.90
C PRO A 130 -16.87 19.35 21.66
N GLU A 131 -15.80 18.95 20.96
CA GLU A 131 -15.84 18.09 19.77
C GLU A 131 -16.29 16.69 20.13
N ARG A 132 -15.79 16.13 21.25
CA ARG A 132 -16.26 14.84 21.77
C ARG A 132 -17.74 14.84 22.07
N ALA A 133 -18.25 15.93 22.65
CA ALA A 133 -19.68 16.09 22.93
C ALA A 133 -20.51 16.27 21.66
N ALA A 134 -19.92 16.89 20.62
CA ALA A 134 -20.59 17.10 19.33
C ALA A 134 -20.57 15.85 18.44
N TRP A 135 -19.53 15.03 18.51
CA TRP A 135 -19.30 13.83 17.67
C TRP A 135 -19.09 12.56 18.51
N PRO A 136 -20.00 12.19 19.41
CA PRO A 136 -19.79 11.09 20.35
C PRO A 136 -19.60 9.76 19.65
N GLU A 137 -20.38 9.46 18.61
CA GLU A 137 -20.26 8.20 17.85
C GLU A 137 -18.87 8.03 17.20
N VAL A 138 -18.31 9.09 16.66
CA VAL A 138 -16.97 9.07 16.04
C VAL A 138 -15.91 8.86 17.10
N PHE A 139 -16.01 9.53 18.24
CA PHE A 139 -15.02 9.42 19.33
C PHE A 139 -15.03 8.04 19.97
N GLU A 140 -16.21 7.47 20.23
CA GLU A 140 -16.37 6.15 20.85
C GLU A 140 -15.89 5.01 19.95
N ALA A 141 -16.05 5.17 18.62
CA ALA A 141 -15.63 4.17 17.65
C ALA A 141 -14.13 4.28 17.26
N MET A 142 -13.44 5.36 17.68
CA MET A 142 -12.06 5.65 17.29
C MET A 142 -11.05 4.96 18.22
N ASN A 143 -9.96 4.44 17.62
CA ASN A 143 -8.82 3.91 18.36
C ASN A 143 -7.83 4.99 18.83
N ASN A 144 -6.96 4.63 19.79
CA ASN A 144 -5.79 5.42 20.21
C ASN A 144 -6.10 6.89 20.46
N THR A 145 -7.11 7.17 21.22
CA THR A 145 -7.58 8.54 21.52
C THR A 145 -6.56 9.37 22.29
N ASP A 146 -5.53 8.73 22.87
CA ASP A 146 -4.41 9.34 23.57
C ASP A 146 -3.28 9.84 22.66
N VAL A 147 -3.41 9.69 21.32
CA VAL A 147 -2.38 10.04 20.35
C VAL A 147 -2.95 11.06 19.35
N SER A 148 -2.23 12.19 19.16
CA SER A 148 -2.52 13.17 18.11
C SER A 148 -2.31 12.62 16.71
N ALA A 149 -2.77 13.35 15.67
CA ALA A 149 -2.63 12.90 14.29
C ALA A 149 -1.15 12.67 13.89
N ALA A 150 -0.90 11.55 13.21
CA ALA A 150 0.41 11.18 12.70
C ALA A 150 0.52 11.26 11.17
N TYR A 151 -0.61 11.44 10.47
CA TYR A 151 -0.64 11.40 9.02
C TYR A 151 -0.33 12.76 8.40
N PRO A 152 0.43 12.80 7.28
CA PRO A 152 0.81 14.03 6.61
C PRO A 152 -0.39 14.81 6.03
N PRO A 153 -0.21 16.10 5.67
CA PRO A 153 -1.30 17.03 5.42
C PRO A 153 -2.16 16.73 4.20
N VAL A 154 -1.69 16.02 3.19
CA VAL A 154 -2.54 15.65 2.04
C VAL A 154 -3.59 14.62 2.44
N THR A 155 -3.27 13.69 3.34
CA THR A 155 -4.26 12.78 3.92
C THR A 155 -5.31 13.55 4.71
N GLN A 156 -4.89 14.49 5.54
CA GLN A 156 -5.80 15.32 6.35
C GLN A 156 -6.72 16.19 5.47
N ALA A 157 -6.15 16.80 4.43
CA ALA A 157 -6.93 17.62 3.49
C ALA A 157 -7.95 16.78 2.70
N ALA A 158 -7.55 15.55 2.29
CA ALA A 158 -8.46 14.64 1.59
C ALA A 158 -9.60 14.19 2.53
N ALA A 159 -9.29 13.81 3.76
CA ALA A 159 -10.29 13.46 4.77
C ALA A 159 -11.25 14.63 5.06
N ALA A 160 -10.70 15.83 5.30
CA ALA A 160 -11.50 17.02 5.55
C ALA A 160 -12.46 17.35 4.40
N ALA A 161 -11.98 17.27 3.15
CA ALA A 161 -12.82 17.54 1.99
C ALA A 161 -13.98 16.54 1.88
N VAL A 162 -13.71 15.24 2.10
CA VAL A 162 -14.73 14.20 2.03
C VAL A 162 -15.72 14.34 3.19
N VAL A 163 -15.25 14.52 4.42
CA VAL A 163 -16.10 14.70 5.60
C VAL A 163 -17.01 15.92 5.44
N ALA A 164 -16.47 17.06 5.01
CA ALA A 164 -17.27 18.26 4.77
C ALA A 164 -18.34 18.05 3.69
N LEU A 165 -18.01 17.37 2.58
CA LEU A 165 -18.94 17.04 1.50
C LEU A 165 -20.01 16.02 1.93
N SER A 166 -19.76 15.23 2.96
CA SER A 166 -20.68 14.22 3.49
C SER A 166 -21.62 14.75 4.59
N GLY A 167 -21.59 16.05 4.88
CA GLY A 167 -22.43 16.70 5.91
C GLY A 167 -21.73 16.94 7.24
N GLY A 168 -20.43 16.68 7.31
CA GLY A 168 -19.61 16.87 8.53
C GLY A 168 -19.51 15.63 9.41
N PRO A 169 -18.80 15.73 10.54
CA PRO A 169 -18.58 14.58 11.43
C PRO A 169 -19.83 14.17 12.22
N THR A 170 -20.86 15.02 12.30
CA THR A 170 -22.18 14.69 12.86
C THR A 170 -22.95 13.68 12.02
N GLU A 171 -22.64 13.61 10.74
CA GLU A 171 -23.16 12.62 9.79
C GLU A 171 -22.12 11.47 9.64
N ALA A 172 -21.77 10.84 10.75
CA ALA A 172 -20.64 9.92 10.90
C ALA A 172 -20.64 8.80 9.85
N GLU A 173 -21.78 8.13 9.63
CA GLU A 173 -21.91 7.06 8.65
C GLU A 173 -21.81 7.56 7.21
N SER A 174 -22.36 8.73 6.90
CA SER A 174 -22.22 9.35 5.58
C SER A 174 -20.76 9.72 5.31
N ALA A 175 -20.05 10.26 6.30
CA ALA A 175 -18.63 10.59 6.21
C ALA A 175 -17.78 9.32 6.01
N ARG A 176 -18.04 8.24 6.77
CA ARG A 176 -17.42 6.94 6.65
C ARG A 176 -17.62 6.36 5.24
N LEU A 177 -18.85 6.34 4.75
CA LEU A 177 -19.16 5.88 3.39
C LEU A 177 -18.47 6.73 2.33
N GLY A 178 -18.48 8.06 2.50
CA GLY A 178 -17.80 8.99 1.61
C GLY A 178 -16.30 8.68 1.49
N LEU A 179 -15.61 8.43 2.59
CA LEU A 179 -14.19 8.03 2.61
C LEU A 179 -13.97 6.69 1.91
N ARG A 180 -14.82 5.69 2.14
CA ARG A 180 -14.75 4.39 1.47
C ARG A 180 -14.89 4.52 -0.05
N ILE A 181 -15.85 5.33 -0.51
CA ILE A 181 -16.03 5.62 -1.95
C ILE A 181 -14.82 6.36 -2.50
N PHE A 182 -14.34 7.40 -1.83
CA PHE A 182 -13.21 8.22 -2.28
C PHE A 182 -11.94 7.38 -2.45
N PHE A 183 -11.58 6.57 -1.44
CA PHE A 183 -10.38 5.74 -1.52
C PHE A 183 -10.54 4.53 -2.47
N SER A 184 -11.76 4.02 -2.68
CA SER A 184 -12.06 3.06 -3.74
C SER A 184 -11.85 3.66 -5.14
N LEU A 185 -12.25 4.90 -5.36
CA LEU A 185 -12.02 5.58 -6.63
C LEU A 185 -10.53 5.83 -6.86
N ALA A 186 -9.78 6.28 -5.83
CA ALA A 186 -8.34 6.43 -5.90
C ALA A 186 -7.65 5.10 -6.23
N ASP A 187 -8.08 4.01 -5.63
CA ASP A 187 -7.63 2.65 -5.88
C ASP A 187 -7.86 2.22 -7.34
N LEU A 188 -9.06 2.40 -7.87
CA LEU A 188 -9.35 2.10 -9.28
C LEU A 188 -8.51 2.96 -10.23
N LEU A 189 -8.24 4.20 -9.89
CA LEU A 189 -7.40 5.10 -10.70
C LEU A 189 -5.93 4.65 -10.74
N VAL A 190 -5.43 3.82 -9.81
CA VAL A 190 -4.08 3.21 -9.88
C VAL A 190 -3.89 2.42 -11.18
N LEU A 191 -4.97 1.85 -11.73
CA LEU A 191 -4.92 1.08 -12.98
C LEU A 191 -4.44 1.93 -14.18
N LEU A 192 -4.62 3.25 -14.15
CA LEU A 192 -4.19 4.15 -15.23
C LEU A 192 -2.65 4.24 -15.33
N PRO A 193 -1.92 4.71 -14.29
CA PRO A 193 -0.46 4.76 -14.36
C PRO A 193 0.16 3.37 -14.46
N LEU A 194 -0.42 2.35 -13.82
CA LEU A 194 0.03 0.96 -13.94
C LEU A 194 -0.07 0.46 -15.37
N GLY A 195 -1.20 0.67 -16.06
CA GLY A 195 -1.39 0.32 -17.46
C GLY A 195 -0.43 1.06 -18.40
N VAL A 196 -0.16 2.34 -18.15
CA VAL A 196 0.86 3.10 -18.89
C VAL A 196 2.23 2.46 -18.75
N LEU A 197 2.62 2.08 -17.53
CA LEU A 197 3.91 1.46 -17.24
C LEU A 197 4.03 0.04 -17.84
N LEU A 198 2.96 -0.74 -17.83
CA LEU A 198 2.92 -2.07 -18.47
C LEU A 198 3.13 -1.94 -19.99
N ARG A 199 2.36 -1.08 -20.66
CA ARG A 199 2.48 -0.88 -22.11
C ARG A 199 3.86 -0.37 -22.51
N ARG A 200 4.47 0.54 -21.75
CA ARG A 200 5.84 1.01 -22.01
C ARG A 200 6.90 -0.09 -21.97
N ARG A 201 6.62 -1.17 -21.24
CA ARG A 201 7.51 -2.33 -21.14
C ARG A 201 7.12 -3.49 -22.05
N GLY A 202 6.17 -3.27 -22.96
CA GLY A 202 5.65 -4.33 -23.83
C GLY A 202 4.95 -5.46 -23.08
N LEU A 203 4.47 -5.18 -21.88
CA LEU A 203 3.74 -6.15 -21.05
C LEU A 203 2.24 -6.08 -21.34
N SER A 204 1.54 -7.18 -21.09
CA SER A 204 0.10 -7.27 -21.31
C SER A 204 -0.69 -6.44 -20.30
N ASP A 205 -1.72 -5.71 -20.77
CA ASP A 205 -2.69 -5.03 -19.91
C ASP A 205 -3.47 -6.02 -19.00
N ALA A 206 -3.50 -7.32 -19.34
CA ALA A 206 -4.08 -8.34 -18.46
C ALA A 206 -3.36 -8.44 -17.10
N LEU A 207 -2.10 -7.98 -16.99
CA LEU A 207 -1.37 -7.90 -15.72
C LEU A 207 -1.94 -6.85 -14.76
N LEU A 208 -2.88 -6.00 -15.19
CA LEU A 208 -3.66 -5.15 -14.31
C LEU A 208 -4.42 -5.95 -13.24
N ILE A 209 -4.70 -7.25 -13.49
CA ILE A 209 -5.27 -8.17 -12.50
C ILE A 209 -4.45 -8.20 -11.20
N THR A 210 -3.16 -7.91 -11.26
CA THR A 210 -2.26 -7.87 -10.08
C THR A 210 -2.78 -6.92 -9.00
N TRP A 211 -3.32 -5.78 -9.41
CA TRP A 211 -3.94 -4.81 -8.52
C TRP A 211 -5.47 -4.97 -8.50
N ALA A 212 -6.06 -5.01 -9.68
CA ALA A 212 -7.51 -4.93 -9.88
C ALA A 212 -8.33 -6.00 -9.11
N TRP A 213 -7.81 -7.22 -9.02
CA TRP A 213 -8.49 -8.36 -8.41
C TRP A 213 -7.85 -8.83 -7.11
N CYS A 214 -6.83 -8.14 -6.61
CA CYS A 214 -6.21 -8.49 -5.34
C CYS A 214 -7.22 -8.29 -4.20
N PRO A 215 -7.62 -9.34 -3.46
CA PRO A 215 -8.64 -9.22 -2.44
C PRO A 215 -8.24 -8.30 -1.30
N LEU A 216 -6.95 -8.27 -0.94
CA LEU A 216 -6.43 -7.35 0.06
C LEU A 216 -6.64 -5.88 -0.37
N VAL A 217 -6.34 -5.55 -1.63
CA VAL A 217 -6.54 -4.19 -2.18
C VAL A 217 -8.02 -3.79 -2.12
N VAL A 218 -8.90 -4.71 -2.51
CA VAL A 218 -10.35 -4.47 -2.49
C VAL A 218 -10.84 -4.22 -1.07
N LEU A 219 -10.46 -5.09 -0.13
CA LEU A 219 -10.90 -4.99 1.27
C LEU A 219 -10.39 -3.72 1.93
N GLU A 220 -9.09 -3.43 1.79
CA GLU A 220 -8.46 -2.31 2.48
C GLU A 220 -8.98 -0.95 2.02
N PHE A 221 -9.36 -0.81 0.75
CA PHE A 221 -9.75 0.49 0.23
C PHE A 221 -11.26 0.68 0.10
N ALA A 222 -12.00 -0.38 -0.22
CA ALA A 222 -13.45 -0.28 -0.34
C ALA A 222 -14.19 -0.61 0.97
N ALA A 223 -13.70 -1.55 1.78
CA ALA A 223 -14.31 -1.84 3.07
C ALA A 223 -13.70 -0.95 4.18
N SER A 224 -12.38 -0.98 4.38
CA SER A 224 -11.69 -0.32 5.52
C SER A 224 -11.33 1.16 5.31
N ALA A 225 -11.46 1.69 4.08
CA ALA A 225 -11.18 3.08 3.73
C ALA A 225 -9.72 3.55 3.98
N HIS A 226 -8.73 2.65 3.91
CA HIS A 226 -7.35 3.08 4.08
C HIS A 226 -6.91 4.05 2.97
N PHE A 227 -6.26 5.15 3.36
CA PHE A 227 -5.82 6.21 2.44
C PHE A 227 -4.61 5.83 1.59
N ASP A 228 -3.98 4.68 1.85
CA ASP A 228 -2.81 4.19 1.12
C ASP A 228 -3.04 4.10 -0.39
N SER A 229 -4.29 3.90 -0.84
CA SER A 229 -4.67 3.91 -2.27
C SER A 229 -4.30 5.23 -2.95
N LEU A 230 -4.55 6.36 -2.30
CA LEU A 230 -4.19 7.69 -2.80
C LEU A 230 -2.67 7.84 -2.91
N GLY A 231 -1.92 7.38 -1.90
CA GLY A 231 -0.47 7.40 -1.92
C GLY A 231 0.13 6.55 -3.03
N VAL A 232 -0.40 5.34 -3.25
CA VAL A 232 0.01 4.43 -4.33
C VAL A 232 -0.33 5.02 -5.70
N LEU A 233 -1.53 5.61 -5.88
CA LEU A 233 -1.92 6.31 -7.11
C LEU A 233 -0.93 7.41 -7.47
N LEU A 234 -0.64 8.29 -6.53
CA LEU A 234 0.26 9.42 -6.72
C LEU A 234 1.71 8.97 -6.97
N MET A 235 2.19 7.96 -6.24
CA MET A 235 3.52 7.39 -6.45
C MET A 235 3.66 6.74 -7.82
N PHE A 236 2.70 5.93 -8.26
CA PHE A 236 2.73 5.31 -9.59
C PHE A 236 2.56 6.34 -10.72
N SER A 237 1.78 7.39 -10.50
CA SER A 237 1.69 8.53 -11.41
C SER A 237 3.04 9.26 -11.53
N ALA A 238 3.73 9.49 -10.41
CA ALA A 238 5.07 10.07 -10.40
C ALA A 238 6.07 9.19 -11.16
N ILE A 239 6.09 7.88 -10.92
CA ILE A 239 6.95 6.94 -11.66
C ILE A 239 6.64 7.00 -13.16
N ALA A 240 5.36 6.96 -13.57
CA ALA A 240 4.96 7.04 -14.97
C ALA A 240 5.34 8.35 -15.64
N LEU A 241 5.36 9.45 -14.89
CA LEU A 241 5.73 10.78 -15.41
C LEU A 241 7.24 11.03 -15.39
N LEU A 242 7.96 10.61 -14.37
CA LEU A 242 9.38 10.93 -14.16
C LEU A 242 10.33 9.91 -14.81
N GLU A 243 9.92 8.64 -14.96
CA GLU A 243 10.78 7.62 -15.57
C GLU A 243 11.09 7.95 -17.03
N PRO A 244 12.34 7.78 -17.48
CA PRO A 244 12.71 7.97 -18.87
C PRO A 244 11.84 7.13 -19.81
N ARG A 245 11.47 7.70 -20.95
CA ARG A 245 10.71 6.98 -21.98
C ARG A 245 11.67 6.25 -22.93
N PRO A 246 11.25 5.10 -23.46
CA PRO A 246 11.97 4.47 -24.57
C PRO A 246 12.09 5.43 -25.77
N SER A 247 13.20 5.36 -26.49
CA SER A 247 13.40 6.10 -27.74
C SER A 247 12.31 5.71 -28.75
N GLY A 248 11.77 6.70 -29.48
CA GLY A 248 10.70 6.44 -30.47
C GLY A 248 9.27 6.48 -29.93
N SER A 249 9.06 6.88 -28.66
CA SER A 249 7.71 7.07 -28.12
C SER A 249 6.96 8.16 -28.91
N PRO A 250 5.63 7.98 -29.20
CA PRO A 250 4.87 8.90 -30.07
C PRO A 250 4.87 10.34 -29.56
N ALA A 251 4.88 11.29 -30.51
CA ALA A 251 5.00 12.73 -30.28
C ALA A 251 3.85 13.38 -29.48
N ARG A 252 2.69 12.74 -29.34
CA ARG A 252 1.58 13.21 -28.47
C ARG A 252 1.93 13.06 -27.00
N SER A 253 2.94 13.77 -26.53
CA SER A 253 3.37 13.73 -25.13
C SER A 253 3.35 15.14 -24.55
N LEU A 254 2.98 15.23 -23.27
CA LEU A 254 3.14 16.45 -22.48
C LEU A 254 4.56 17.02 -22.69
N ALA A 255 4.65 18.35 -22.78
CA ALA A 255 5.95 19.04 -22.83
C ALA A 255 6.85 18.55 -21.69
N PRO A 256 8.15 18.35 -21.93
CA PRO A 256 9.05 17.74 -20.91
C PRO A 256 9.02 18.46 -19.57
N ARG A 257 8.96 19.80 -19.56
CA ARG A 257 8.87 20.61 -18.33
C ARG A 257 7.56 20.37 -17.58
N LEU A 258 6.42 20.37 -18.27
CA LEU A 258 5.10 20.10 -17.68
C LEU A 258 5.06 18.69 -17.10
N ARG A 259 5.57 17.70 -17.83
CA ARG A 259 5.65 16.31 -17.38
C ARG A 259 6.48 16.17 -16.10
N SER A 260 7.65 16.83 -16.05
CA SER A 260 8.50 16.80 -14.84
C SER A 260 7.83 17.52 -13.68
N GLY A 261 7.20 18.68 -13.92
CA GLY A 261 6.44 19.40 -12.89
C GLY A 261 5.32 18.55 -12.29
N LEU A 262 4.43 17.99 -13.14
CA LEU A 262 3.35 17.11 -12.69
C LEU A 262 3.89 15.87 -11.96
N GLY A 263 4.99 15.29 -12.43
CA GLY A 263 5.60 14.13 -11.81
C GLY A 263 6.17 14.44 -10.41
N LEU A 264 6.81 15.61 -10.24
CA LEU A 264 7.31 16.05 -8.94
C LEU A 264 6.18 16.43 -7.99
N THR A 265 5.12 17.08 -8.49
CA THR A 265 3.92 17.35 -7.69
C THR A 265 3.27 16.06 -7.21
N ALA A 266 3.11 15.07 -8.09
CA ALA A 266 2.59 13.76 -7.71
C ALA A 266 3.48 13.05 -6.68
N LEU A 267 4.82 13.13 -6.82
CA LEU A 267 5.77 12.54 -5.88
C LEU A 267 5.73 13.23 -4.51
N GLY A 268 5.70 14.56 -4.49
CA GLY A 268 5.56 15.36 -3.28
C GLY A 268 4.23 15.10 -2.57
N ALA A 269 3.12 15.09 -3.33
CA ALA A 269 1.82 14.77 -2.79
C ALA A 269 1.75 13.33 -2.24
N ALA A 270 2.35 12.35 -2.93
CA ALA A 270 2.45 10.98 -2.43
C ALA A 270 3.18 10.90 -1.07
N PHE A 271 4.28 11.64 -0.91
CA PHE A 271 5.00 11.75 0.36
C PHE A 271 4.14 12.43 1.45
N LEU A 272 3.36 13.44 1.07
CA LEU A 272 2.46 14.14 1.98
C LEU A 272 1.14 13.38 2.24
N VAL A 273 0.91 12.24 1.59
CA VAL A 273 -0.09 11.24 2.00
C VAL A 273 0.51 10.31 3.06
N LYS A 274 1.70 9.79 2.81
CA LYS A 274 2.44 8.88 3.69
C LYS A 274 3.94 8.98 3.39
N PHE A 275 4.80 8.92 4.37
CA PHE A 275 6.25 9.12 4.18
C PHE A 275 6.96 8.03 3.36
N LEU A 276 6.32 6.91 3.09
CA LEU A 276 6.87 5.77 2.32
C LEU A 276 7.42 6.14 0.92
N PRO A 277 6.81 7.04 0.13
CA PRO A 277 7.35 7.48 -1.15
C PRO A 277 8.73 8.17 -1.08
N LEU A 278 9.21 8.53 0.12
CA LEU A 278 10.61 8.97 0.31
C LEU A 278 11.61 7.96 -0.28
N LEU A 279 11.29 6.67 -0.19
CA LEU A 279 12.14 5.59 -0.72
C LEU A 279 12.29 5.64 -2.25
N ALA A 280 11.37 6.30 -2.97
CA ALA A 280 11.45 6.49 -4.42
C ALA A 280 12.31 7.69 -4.84
N PHE A 281 12.51 8.67 -3.96
CA PHE A 281 13.18 9.95 -4.28
C PHE A 281 14.55 9.76 -4.92
N PRO A 282 15.50 8.98 -4.37
CA PRO A 282 16.83 8.87 -4.93
C PRO A 282 16.81 8.33 -6.37
N PHE A 283 15.90 7.43 -6.69
CA PHE A 283 15.80 6.81 -8.01
C PHE A 283 15.07 7.69 -9.02
N LEU A 284 14.01 8.38 -8.61
CA LEU A 284 13.21 9.23 -9.48
C LEU A 284 13.85 10.59 -9.75
N LEU A 285 14.65 11.11 -8.83
CA LEU A 285 15.35 12.38 -9.00
C LEU A 285 16.71 12.23 -9.72
N ARG A 286 17.26 11.04 -9.78
CA ARG A 286 18.54 10.77 -10.43
C ARG A 286 18.48 11.09 -11.94
N ARG A 287 19.48 11.85 -12.41
CA ARG A 287 19.69 12.19 -13.83
C ARG A 287 21.16 12.02 -14.21
N SER A 288 21.46 12.13 -15.49
CA SER A 288 22.80 12.01 -16.03
C SER A 288 23.77 13.08 -15.50
N THR A 289 23.26 14.25 -15.14
CA THR A 289 24.07 15.34 -14.55
C THR A 289 23.62 15.65 -13.13
N LEU A 290 24.58 15.91 -12.24
CA LEU A 290 24.31 16.31 -10.87
C LEU A 290 23.48 17.60 -10.80
N ARG A 291 23.79 18.58 -11.67
CA ARG A 291 23.04 19.85 -11.76
C ARG A 291 21.56 19.61 -12.01
N HIS A 292 21.20 18.73 -12.95
CA HIS A 292 19.81 18.46 -13.26
C HIS A 292 19.10 17.69 -12.12
N SER A 293 19.79 16.75 -11.49
CA SER A 293 19.28 16.07 -10.29
C SER A 293 19.03 17.05 -9.13
N ALA A 294 19.95 17.99 -8.89
CA ALA A 294 19.81 19.01 -7.89
C ALA A 294 18.65 19.99 -8.18
N GLN A 295 18.42 20.34 -9.45
CA GLN A 295 17.26 21.15 -9.84
C GLN A 295 15.93 20.45 -9.53
N LEU A 296 15.81 19.16 -9.85
CA LEU A 296 14.60 18.39 -9.53
C LEU A 296 14.42 18.24 -8.02
N ALA A 297 15.50 18.03 -7.27
CA ALA A 297 15.45 17.97 -5.81
C ALA A 297 15.03 19.31 -5.18
N ALA A 298 15.54 20.44 -5.70
CA ALA A 298 15.12 21.76 -5.25
C ALA A 298 13.65 22.05 -5.54
N MET A 299 13.17 21.69 -6.74
CA MET A 299 11.74 21.80 -7.09
C MET A 299 10.86 20.93 -6.19
N LEU A 300 11.27 19.69 -5.91
CA LEU A 300 10.55 18.83 -4.97
C LEU A 300 10.55 19.42 -3.57
N GLY A 301 11.71 19.93 -3.09
CA GLY A 301 11.82 20.61 -1.81
C GLY A 301 10.86 21.78 -1.67
N LEU A 302 10.72 22.59 -2.73
CA LEU A 302 9.73 23.69 -2.75
C LEU A 302 8.27 23.16 -2.68
N ILE A 303 7.95 22.11 -3.44
CA ILE A 303 6.61 21.49 -3.41
C ILE A 303 6.29 20.97 -2.00
N LEU A 304 7.27 20.32 -1.35
CA LEU A 304 7.11 19.83 0.02
C LEU A 304 6.96 20.96 1.02
N ALA A 305 7.77 22.02 0.90
CA ALA A 305 7.67 23.20 1.76
C ALA A 305 6.29 23.88 1.64
N LEU A 306 5.80 24.05 0.41
CA LEU A 306 4.45 24.60 0.18
C LEU A 306 3.36 23.69 0.71
N GLY A 307 3.50 22.37 0.55
CA GLY A 307 2.52 21.40 1.06
C GLY A 307 2.52 21.28 2.59
N LEU A 308 3.64 21.53 3.25
CA LEU A 308 3.76 21.55 4.71
C LEU A 308 3.39 22.91 5.31
N LEU A 309 3.37 23.99 4.51
CA LEU A 309 3.09 25.34 5.00
C LEU A 309 1.81 25.45 5.83
N PRO A 310 0.66 24.87 5.43
CA PRO A 310 -0.54 24.93 6.25
C PRO A 310 -0.33 24.35 7.65
N VAL A 311 0.42 23.25 7.76
CA VAL A 311 0.70 22.61 9.05
C VAL A 311 1.60 23.48 9.93
N LEU A 312 2.59 24.15 9.32
CA LEU A 312 3.50 25.05 10.05
C LEU A 312 2.78 26.27 10.61
N LEU A 313 1.65 26.65 10.01
CA LEU A 313 0.82 27.79 10.44
C LEU A 313 -0.27 27.39 11.45
N LEU A 314 -0.54 26.10 11.63
CA LEU A 314 -1.53 25.59 12.58
C LEU A 314 -0.90 25.44 13.97
N GLU A 315 -1.74 25.48 15.00
CA GLU A 315 -1.37 25.15 16.38
C GLU A 315 -0.80 23.70 16.45
N GLY A 316 0.24 23.48 17.27
CA GLY A 316 0.96 22.21 17.34
C GLY A 316 1.93 22.00 16.18
N GLY A 317 1.71 22.61 15.04
CA GLY A 317 2.63 22.73 13.91
C GLY A 317 3.40 21.47 13.57
N PHE A 318 4.67 21.68 13.23
CA PHE A 318 5.58 20.61 12.82
C PHE A 318 5.90 19.59 13.93
N THR A 319 5.93 20.02 15.20
CA THR A 319 6.23 19.15 16.35
C THR A 319 5.14 18.11 16.54
N GLY A 320 3.87 18.47 16.42
CA GLY A 320 2.73 17.55 16.61
C GLY A 320 2.72 16.37 15.64
N ILE A 321 3.11 16.58 14.35
CA ILE A 321 3.26 15.45 13.40
C ILE A 321 4.33 14.48 13.89
N PHE A 322 5.47 14.99 14.38
CA PHE A 322 6.57 14.14 14.85
C PHE A 322 6.23 13.44 16.15
N ASP A 323 5.47 14.07 17.04
CA ASP A 323 5.03 13.45 18.30
C ASP A 323 4.08 12.27 18.04
N GLY A 324 3.09 12.45 17.15
CA GLY A 324 2.22 11.37 16.71
C GLY A 324 3.00 10.24 16.01
N LEU A 325 3.89 10.59 15.08
CA LEU A 325 4.72 9.63 14.36
C LEU A 325 5.71 8.90 15.27
N ALA A 326 6.33 9.60 16.22
CA ALA A 326 7.24 9.01 17.19
C ALA A 326 6.52 8.06 18.14
N SER A 327 5.34 8.43 18.62
CA SER A 327 4.49 7.55 19.42
C SER A 327 4.18 6.27 18.66
N TYR A 328 3.77 6.37 17.41
CA TYR A 328 3.53 5.23 16.52
C TYR A 328 4.80 4.39 16.32
N GLY A 329 5.90 4.99 15.91
CA GLY A 329 7.15 4.29 15.57
C GLY A 329 7.88 3.66 16.75
N LEU A 330 7.75 4.24 17.96
CA LEU A 330 8.44 3.77 19.17
C LEU A 330 7.62 2.78 19.97
N ARG A 331 6.31 3.02 20.13
CA ARG A 331 5.44 2.21 21.00
C ARG A 331 4.93 0.95 20.29
N TRP A 332 4.72 1.01 18.95
CA TRP A 332 4.07 -0.07 18.22
C TRP A 332 5.07 -1.10 17.73
N GLN A 333 4.80 -2.32 18.10
CA GLN A 333 5.47 -3.50 17.58
C GLN A 333 4.41 -4.58 17.46
N SER A 334 4.11 -4.97 16.23
CA SER A 334 3.18 -6.04 15.95
C SER A 334 3.85 -7.06 15.03
N TRP A 335 3.07 -7.91 14.42
CA TRP A 335 3.57 -8.92 13.49
C TRP A 335 4.66 -8.35 12.57
N ASN A 336 5.85 -8.96 12.56
CA ASN A 336 7.00 -8.48 11.80
C ASN A 336 7.82 -9.65 11.23
N LEU A 337 8.58 -9.37 10.17
CA LEU A 337 9.40 -10.40 9.51
C LEU A 337 10.76 -10.56 10.19
N MET A 338 11.52 -9.49 10.43
CA MET A 338 12.93 -9.58 10.86
C MET A 338 13.16 -9.36 12.36
N HIS A 339 12.41 -8.49 13.01
CA HIS A 339 12.70 -8.10 14.40
C HIS A 339 12.64 -9.29 15.37
N ARG A 340 11.77 -10.27 15.11
CA ARG A 340 11.66 -11.49 15.92
C ARG A 340 12.96 -12.31 15.98
N PHE A 341 13.83 -12.17 14.97
CA PHE A 341 15.17 -12.81 14.96
C PHE A 341 16.26 -11.87 15.48
N VAL A 342 16.16 -10.59 15.19
CA VAL A 342 17.22 -9.62 15.43
C VAL A 342 17.17 -9.05 16.84
N GLU A 343 15.98 -8.76 17.38
CA GLU A 343 15.83 -8.22 18.74
C GLU A 343 16.46 -9.12 19.82
N PRO A 344 16.25 -10.46 19.80
CA PRO A 344 16.87 -11.33 20.80
C PRO A 344 18.42 -11.28 20.83
N LEU A 345 19.06 -10.95 19.70
CA LEU A 345 20.52 -10.81 19.65
C LEU A 345 20.99 -9.61 20.48
N PHE A 346 20.17 -8.56 20.57
CA PHE A 346 20.48 -7.37 21.34
C PHE A 346 20.07 -7.49 22.81
N THR A 347 19.22 -8.44 23.19
CA THR A 347 18.86 -8.66 24.60
C THR A 347 20.04 -9.15 25.45
N VAL A 348 21.07 -9.72 24.80
CA VAL A 348 22.29 -10.19 25.48
C VAL A 348 23.13 -9.04 26.00
N PHE A 349 23.08 -7.89 25.33
CA PHE A 349 23.91 -6.71 25.66
C PHE A 349 23.11 -5.49 26.07
N GLY A 350 21.78 -5.55 25.90
CA GLY A 350 20.89 -4.41 26.07
C GLY A 350 20.14 -4.44 27.38
N ASP A 351 19.76 -3.25 27.84
CA ASP A 351 18.90 -3.03 29.00
C ASP A 351 17.63 -2.31 28.51
N ARG A 352 16.46 -2.88 28.79
CA ARG A 352 15.17 -2.30 28.37
C ARG A 352 14.84 -1.00 29.09
N ASP A 353 15.41 -0.79 30.28
CA ASP A 353 15.21 0.41 31.08
C ASP A 353 16.15 1.54 30.67
N ASN A 354 17.19 1.22 29.88
CA ASN A 354 18.14 2.20 29.36
C ASN A 354 17.78 2.61 27.93
N THR A 355 17.45 3.87 27.77
CA THR A 355 17.04 4.46 26.48
C THR A 355 18.04 4.22 25.32
N TRP A 356 19.35 4.14 25.62
CA TRP A 356 20.41 4.01 24.62
C TRP A 356 20.72 2.55 24.27
N THR A 357 20.46 1.62 25.18
CA THR A 357 20.75 0.19 25.02
C THR A 357 19.47 -0.67 24.91
N ASP A 358 18.29 -0.07 24.79
CA ASP A 358 17.03 -0.79 24.60
C ASP A 358 17.13 -1.71 23.36
N PRO A 359 17.03 -3.04 23.52
CA PRO A 359 17.15 -4.00 22.43
C PRO A 359 16.21 -3.73 21.26
N ARG A 360 15.02 -3.20 21.52
CA ARG A 360 14.02 -2.84 20.50
C ARG A 360 14.53 -1.70 19.61
N LYS A 361 15.15 -0.68 20.21
CA LYS A 361 15.72 0.46 19.48
C LYS A 361 16.96 0.03 18.70
N LEU A 362 17.85 -0.73 19.32
CA LEU A 362 19.07 -1.24 18.67
C LEU A 362 18.73 -2.14 17.47
N SER A 363 17.74 -3.02 17.61
CA SER A 363 17.22 -3.86 16.53
C SER A 363 16.68 -3.03 15.36
N LYS A 364 15.89 -1.97 15.63
CA LYS A 364 15.36 -1.06 14.61
C LYS A 364 16.47 -0.29 13.89
N LEU A 365 17.47 0.22 14.62
CA LEU A 365 18.60 0.91 14.05
C LEU A 365 19.46 -0.01 13.17
N PHE A 366 19.74 -1.22 13.63
CA PHE A 366 20.51 -2.20 12.89
C PHE A 366 19.81 -2.63 11.60
N THR A 367 18.54 -3.04 11.67
CA THR A 367 17.77 -3.48 10.50
C THR A 367 17.50 -2.32 9.53
N GLY A 368 17.23 -1.12 10.04
CA GLY A 368 17.12 0.09 9.24
C GLY A 368 18.42 0.46 8.52
N GLY A 369 19.57 0.30 9.20
CA GLY A 369 20.91 0.46 8.60
C GLY A 369 21.14 -0.51 7.45
N LEU A 370 20.77 -1.79 7.61
CA LEU A 370 20.86 -2.80 6.53
C LEU A 370 19.97 -2.43 5.34
N ALA A 371 18.74 -1.97 5.59
CA ALA A 371 17.86 -1.51 4.52
C ALA A 371 18.44 -0.27 3.82
N GLY A 372 19.02 0.68 4.57
CA GLY A 372 19.71 1.85 4.01
C GLY A 372 20.89 1.46 3.11
N LEU A 373 21.72 0.52 3.54
CA LEU A 373 22.82 -0.03 2.73
C LEU A 373 22.32 -0.72 1.46
N TRP A 374 21.21 -1.44 1.55
CA TRP A 374 20.57 -2.04 0.38
C TRP A 374 20.05 -0.99 -0.60
N ILE A 375 19.39 0.05 -0.14
CA ILE A 375 18.92 1.18 -0.96
C ILE A 375 20.09 1.89 -1.63
N LEU A 376 21.16 2.15 -0.89
CA LEU A 376 22.40 2.74 -1.43
C LEU A 376 22.98 1.84 -2.53
N ARG A 377 23.04 0.52 -2.31
CA ARG A 377 23.49 -0.44 -3.34
C ARG A 377 22.63 -0.38 -4.61
N LEU A 378 21.29 -0.30 -4.48
CA LEU A 378 20.39 -0.17 -5.64
C LEU A 378 20.67 1.13 -6.40
N PHE A 379 20.90 2.22 -5.67
CA PHE A 379 21.25 3.51 -6.24
C PHE A 379 22.59 3.45 -6.99
N LEU A 380 23.63 2.89 -6.41
CA LEU A 380 24.95 2.76 -7.03
C LEU A 380 24.93 1.84 -8.25
N ARG A 381 24.10 0.79 -8.26
CA ARG A 381 23.91 -0.11 -9.40
C ARG A 381 23.12 0.44 -10.57
N ASN A 382 22.61 1.66 -10.44
CA ASN A 382 21.85 2.32 -11.49
C ASN A 382 20.61 1.53 -11.96
N GLU A 383 19.93 0.87 -11.02
CA GLU A 383 18.68 0.17 -11.30
C GLU A 383 17.62 1.14 -11.84
N THR A 384 16.68 0.63 -12.63
CA THR A 384 15.58 1.46 -13.14
C THR A 384 14.69 1.97 -11.98
N PRO A 385 14.16 3.19 -12.06
CA PRO A 385 13.37 3.78 -10.96
C PRO A 385 12.23 2.88 -10.47
N LEU A 386 11.47 2.29 -11.39
CA LEU A 386 10.37 1.38 -11.02
C LEU A 386 10.87 0.18 -10.22
N ARG A 387 11.92 -0.49 -10.70
CA ARG A 387 12.47 -1.68 -10.03
C ARG A 387 13.11 -1.33 -8.70
N ALA A 388 13.89 -0.27 -8.66
CA ALA A 388 14.58 0.17 -7.44
C ALA A 388 13.60 0.57 -6.35
N THR A 389 12.54 1.33 -6.69
CA THR A 389 11.48 1.70 -5.76
C THR A 389 10.78 0.46 -5.19
N GLY A 390 10.38 -0.50 -6.04
CA GLY A 390 9.76 -1.73 -5.57
C GLY A 390 10.66 -2.54 -4.63
N LEU A 391 11.95 -2.67 -4.95
CA LEU A 391 12.91 -3.38 -4.09
C LEU A 391 13.20 -2.63 -2.78
N ALA A 392 13.19 -1.29 -2.80
CA ALA A 392 13.36 -0.49 -1.59
C ALA A 392 12.15 -0.62 -0.65
N LEU A 393 10.92 -0.61 -1.20
CA LEU A 393 9.70 -0.87 -0.44
C LEU A 393 9.67 -2.29 0.14
N CYS A 394 10.09 -3.29 -0.64
CA CYS A 394 10.25 -4.66 -0.13
C CYS A 394 11.24 -4.73 1.04
N ALA A 395 12.39 -4.04 0.94
CA ALA A 395 13.36 -3.97 2.03
C ALA A 395 12.77 -3.28 3.27
N PHE A 396 12.02 -2.19 3.08
CA PHE A 396 11.32 -1.51 4.17
C PHE A 396 10.34 -2.46 4.89
N LEU A 397 9.49 -3.19 4.15
CA LEU A 397 8.54 -4.13 4.74
C LEU A 397 9.22 -5.29 5.48
N LEU A 398 10.38 -5.74 5.00
CA LEU A 398 11.17 -6.77 5.69
C LEU A 398 11.67 -6.31 7.07
N VAL A 399 12.09 -5.03 7.15
CA VAL A 399 12.67 -4.46 8.37
C VAL A 399 11.65 -3.67 9.22
N SER A 400 10.39 -3.58 8.78
CA SER A 400 9.36 -2.88 9.55
C SER A 400 9.10 -3.61 10.88
N PRO A 401 9.10 -2.90 12.02
CA PRO A 401 8.76 -3.50 13.32
C PRO A 401 7.27 -3.84 13.41
N THR A 402 6.46 -3.24 12.56
CA THR A 402 5.02 -3.45 12.45
C THR A 402 4.65 -3.68 11.01
N LEU A 403 3.95 -4.78 10.72
CA LEU A 403 3.48 -5.11 9.38
C LEU A 403 1.96 -5.35 9.42
N HIS A 404 1.20 -4.29 9.24
CA HIS A 404 -0.24 -4.41 9.03
C HIS A 404 -0.55 -4.89 7.61
N PRO A 405 -1.69 -5.56 7.38
CA PRO A 405 -2.08 -6.07 6.07
C PRO A 405 -2.01 -5.01 4.96
N TRP A 406 -2.53 -3.80 5.19
CA TRP A 406 -2.56 -2.71 4.21
C TRP A 406 -1.20 -2.18 3.78
N TYR A 407 -0.12 -2.42 4.55
CA TYR A 407 1.23 -2.04 4.12
C TYR A 407 1.67 -2.81 2.88
N LEU A 408 1.16 -4.02 2.67
CA LEU A 408 1.47 -4.81 1.48
C LEU A 408 0.94 -4.17 0.20
N ALA A 409 -0.09 -3.31 0.27
CA ALA A 409 -0.62 -2.61 -0.89
C ALA A 409 0.46 -1.81 -1.64
N TRP A 410 1.47 -1.30 -0.94
CA TRP A 410 2.55 -0.52 -1.54
C TRP A 410 3.45 -1.32 -2.49
N ILE A 411 3.52 -2.65 -2.33
CA ILE A 411 4.34 -3.51 -3.21
C ILE A 411 3.54 -4.26 -4.26
N ILE A 412 2.22 -4.41 -4.08
CA ILE A 412 1.38 -5.20 -4.99
C ILE A 412 1.50 -4.75 -6.46
N PRO A 413 1.44 -3.45 -6.82
CA PRO A 413 1.55 -3.05 -8.23
C PRO A 413 2.89 -3.43 -8.87
N PHE A 414 3.98 -3.49 -8.07
CA PHE A 414 5.29 -3.90 -8.57
C PHE A 414 5.35 -5.38 -8.92
N LEU A 415 4.48 -6.20 -8.34
CA LEU A 415 4.37 -7.61 -8.67
C LEU A 415 3.93 -7.82 -10.13
N ALA A 416 3.31 -6.84 -10.80
CA ALA A 416 3.02 -6.91 -12.22
C ALA A 416 4.29 -6.96 -13.09
N PHE A 417 5.40 -6.43 -12.60
CA PHE A 417 6.68 -6.30 -13.33
C PHE A 417 7.71 -7.34 -12.91
N HIS A 418 7.58 -7.90 -11.71
CA HIS A 418 8.57 -8.80 -11.11
C HIS A 418 7.94 -10.07 -10.56
N HIS A 419 8.64 -11.19 -10.75
CA HIS A 419 8.23 -12.48 -10.21
C HIS A 419 8.77 -12.64 -8.78
N GLY A 420 7.99 -12.24 -7.79
CA GLY A 420 8.30 -12.45 -6.38
C GLY A 420 7.29 -13.42 -5.75
N ARG A 421 7.56 -14.73 -5.78
CA ARG A 421 6.64 -15.74 -5.22
C ARG A 421 6.43 -15.57 -3.73
N ALA A 422 7.50 -15.21 -3.00
CA ALA A 422 7.42 -14.91 -1.58
C ALA A 422 6.42 -13.80 -1.29
N TRP A 423 6.47 -12.70 -2.04
CA TRP A 423 5.57 -11.57 -1.86
C TRP A 423 4.13 -11.87 -2.30
N VAL A 424 3.95 -12.65 -3.38
CA VAL A 424 2.61 -13.14 -3.77
C VAL A 424 2.04 -14.01 -2.65
N PHE A 425 2.83 -14.92 -2.08
CA PHE A 425 2.42 -15.74 -0.93
C PHE A 425 2.03 -14.87 0.27
N LEU A 426 2.85 -13.86 0.61
CA LEU A 426 2.57 -12.98 1.75
C LEU A 426 1.25 -12.20 1.58
N VAL A 427 0.96 -11.74 0.34
CA VAL A 427 -0.32 -11.11 0.01
C VAL A 427 -1.49 -12.10 0.16
N VAL A 428 -1.31 -13.35 -0.32
CA VAL A 428 -2.34 -14.40 -0.14
C VAL A 428 -2.56 -14.73 1.34
N ALA A 429 -1.49 -14.76 2.14
CA ALA A 429 -1.55 -15.09 3.56
C ALA A 429 -1.94 -13.90 4.46
N SER A 430 -2.01 -12.68 3.90
CA SER A 430 -2.30 -11.46 4.66
C SER A 430 -3.60 -11.50 5.49
N PRO A 431 -4.66 -12.24 5.12
CA PRO A 431 -5.85 -12.37 5.96
C PRO A 431 -5.57 -12.94 7.37
N LEU A 432 -4.52 -13.72 7.51
CA LEU A 432 -4.10 -14.23 8.82
C LEU A 432 -3.58 -13.11 9.74
N LEU A 433 -3.07 -12.01 9.16
CA LEU A 433 -2.53 -10.88 9.92
C LEU A 433 -3.61 -10.02 10.58
N TYR A 434 -4.90 -10.20 10.24
CA TYR A 434 -6.01 -9.56 10.93
C TYR A 434 -6.32 -10.20 12.28
N TRP A 435 -5.76 -11.37 12.60
CA TRP A 435 -6.05 -12.06 13.85
C TRP A 435 -5.81 -11.20 15.11
N PRO A 436 -4.66 -10.54 15.26
CA PRO A 436 -4.44 -9.65 16.40
C PRO A 436 -5.36 -8.43 16.41
N LEU A 437 -5.64 -7.85 15.22
CA LEU A 437 -6.54 -6.70 15.08
C LEU A 437 -7.97 -7.05 15.54
N THR A 438 -8.51 -8.18 15.07
CA THR A 438 -9.84 -8.63 15.46
C THR A 438 -9.91 -9.02 16.93
N SER A 439 -8.85 -9.60 17.50
CA SER A 439 -8.78 -9.87 18.95
C SER A 439 -8.80 -8.58 19.76
N TRP A 440 -8.10 -7.54 19.29
CA TRP A 440 -8.14 -6.22 19.91
C TRP A 440 -9.55 -5.61 19.89
N GLN A 441 -10.23 -5.67 18.76
CA GLN A 441 -11.58 -5.11 18.61
C GLN A 441 -12.65 -5.85 19.42
N ILE A 442 -12.52 -7.18 19.54
CA ILE A 442 -13.50 -8.01 20.28
C ILE A 442 -13.22 -8.01 21.77
N ASP A 443 -11.95 -8.22 22.15
CA ASP A 443 -11.56 -8.55 23.53
C ASP A 443 -10.77 -7.42 24.21
N GLY A 444 -10.42 -6.34 23.48
CA GLY A 444 -9.51 -5.29 23.95
C GLY A 444 -8.08 -5.78 24.20
N GLN A 445 -7.72 -6.95 23.66
CA GLN A 445 -6.41 -7.57 23.86
C GLN A 445 -5.73 -7.85 22.53
N TRP A 446 -4.47 -7.43 22.42
CA TRP A 446 -3.63 -7.74 21.26
C TRP A 446 -3.06 -9.15 21.40
N ILE A 447 -3.69 -10.13 20.75
CA ILE A 447 -3.30 -11.54 20.83
C ILE A 447 -2.71 -12.00 19.50
N GLU A 448 -1.40 -12.32 19.50
CA GLU A 448 -0.73 -13.03 18.40
C GLU A 448 -0.61 -14.52 18.75
N PRO A 449 -1.43 -15.40 18.17
CA PRO A 449 -1.31 -16.85 18.41
C PRO A 449 0.08 -17.35 18.02
N GLY A 450 0.68 -18.24 18.83
CA GLY A 450 2.04 -18.74 18.61
C GLY A 450 2.26 -19.43 17.27
N TRP A 451 1.21 -19.99 16.66
CA TRP A 451 1.24 -20.61 15.33
C TRP A 451 1.25 -19.60 14.18
N LEU A 452 0.75 -18.38 14.41
CA LEU A 452 0.53 -17.39 13.35
C LEU A 452 1.83 -17.00 12.63
N TRP A 453 2.84 -16.64 13.42
CA TRP A 453 4.11 -16.22 12.85
C TRP A 453 4.80 -17.32 12.03
N PRO A 454 5.00 -18.57 12.53
CA PRO A 454 5.62 -19.62 11.72
C PRO A 454 4.80 -20.02 10.50
N ALA A 455 3.46 -20.00 10.57
CA ALA A 455 2.59 -20.31 9.43
C ALA A 455 2.77 -19.34 8.25
N VAL A 456 3.08 -18.08 8.51
CA VAL A 456 3.27 -17.06 7.47
C VAL A 456 4.75 -16.85 7.15
N ALA A 457 5.60 -16.70 8.17
CA ALA A 457 7.00 -16.33 7.96
C ALA A 457 7.86 -17.47 7.39
N LEU A 458 7.67 -18.72 7.83
CA LEU A 458 8.51 -19.84 7.33
C LEU A 458 8.31 -20.10 5.82
N PRO A 459 7.06 -20.22 5.29
CA PRO A 459 6.86 -20.36 3.85
C PRO A 459 7.34 -19.13 3.08
N PHE A 460 7.14 -17.91 3.63
CA PHE A 460 7.66 -16.69 3.02
C PHE A 460 9.17 -16.75 2.84
N TYR A 461 9.94 -17.08 3.89
CA TYR A 461 11.40 -17.17 3.81
C TYR A 461 11.85 -18.30 2.90
N ALA A 462 11.21 -19.47 2.92
CA ALA A 462 11.53 -20.56 2.01
C ALA A 462 11.39 -20.11 0.54
N LEU A 463 10.28 -19.45 0.20
CA LEU A 463 10.06 -18.91 -1.14
C LEU A 463 11.03 -17.77 -1.48
N PHE A 464 11.36 -16.92 -0.51
CA PHE A 464 12.31 -15.82 -0.69
C PHE A 464 13.71 -16.32 -1.05
N VAL A 465 14.20 -17.31 -0.34
CA VAL A 465 15.48 -17.98 -0.64
C VAL A 465 15.45 -18.65 -2.02
N LEU A 466 14.38 -19.37 -2.32
CA LEU A 466 14.22 -20.01 -3.64
C LEU A 466 14.16 -18.98 -4.79
N ASP A 467 13.54 -17.81 -4.58
CA ASP A 467 13.54 -16.73 -5.57
C ASP A 467 14.95 -16.14 -5.75
N ALA A 468 15.70 -15.94 -4.66
CA ALA A 468 17.06 -15.45 -4.69
C ALA A 468 18.02 -16.41 -5.43
N LEU A 469 17.91 -17.72 -5.17
CA LEU A 469 18.71 -18.76 -5.83
C LEU A 469 18.43 -18.81 -7.35
N ARG A 470 17.17 -18.76 -7.75
CA ARG A 470 16.80 -18.71 -9.19
C ARG A 470 17.34 -17.48 -9.90
N LEU A 471 17.27 -16.30 -9.26
CA LEU A 471 17.83 -15.08 -9.83
C LEU A 471 19.35 -15.17 -9.98
N ARG A 472 20.05 -15.82 -9.05
CA ARG A 472 21.49 -16.06 -9.14
C ARG A 472 21.83 -17.00 -10.30
N GLN A 473 21.12 -18.12 -10.44
CA GLN A 473 21.31 -19.07 -11.55
C GLN A 473 21.07 -18.42 -12.92
N ALA A 474 20.01 -17.62 -13.05
CA ALA A 474 19.71 -16.92 -14.29
C ALA A 474 20.75 -15.84 -14.67
N ARG A 475 21.51 -15.31 -13.71
CA ARG A 475 22.65 -14.41 -13.98
C ARG A 475 23.87 -15.19 -14.44
N LEU A 476 24.24 -16.25 -13.72
CA LEU A 476 25.39 -17.11 -14.09
C LEU A 476 25.23 -17.73 -15.47
N GLY A 477 24.03 -18.14 -15.86
CA GLY A 477 23.76 -18.67 -17.19
C GLY A 477 23.86 -17.62 -18.32
N ARG A 478 23.68 -16.33 -18.00
CA ARG A 478 23.86 -15.22 -18.96
C ARG A 478 25.33 -14.79 -19.11
N ASP A 479 26.10 -14.92 -18.07
CA ASP A 479 27.52 -14.58 -18.08
C ASP A 479 28.37 -15.70 -18.73
N ALA A 480 27.77 -16.89 -18.92
CA ALA A 480 28.38 -18.04 -19.55
C ALA A 480 28.02 -18.25 -21.05
N SER A 481 27.06 -17.46 -21.57
CA SER A 481 26.61 -17.44 -22.97
C SER A 481 27.09 -16.19 -23.70
#